data_d2ade1a7c977f31b6ae2238c818fdb7a
#
_entry.id   d2ade1a7c977f31b6ae2238c818fdb7a
#
_cell.length_a   1.000
_cell.length_b   1.000
_cell.length_c   1.000
_cell.angle_alpha   90.00
_cell.angle_beta   90.00
_cell.angle_gamma   90.00
#
_symmetry.space_group_name_H-M   'P 1'
#
loop_
_entity.id
_entity.type
_entity.pdbx_description
1 polymer ?
#
loop_
_entity_poly.entity_id
_entity_poly.type
_entity_poly.pdbx_seq_one_letter_code
_entity_poly.pdbx_strand_id
1 'polypeptide(L)'
;WLLPTMISPIGWPAGYVMAQAQEAKLTVRGSGLNVPRYVTLKFDEANLRAGPGREYPVLWQYQTVGLPLLVNAEFGIWRKVIDHDGTAGWMHGSVLSLRRMALVQNNMAKIHASPDEASNVIAVAERLALMELQSCPKAWCRVANNDVRGWIKRQAVWGLLQAESLD
;
A
#
# COMPACT_ATOMS: atom_id res chain seq x y z
N TRP A 1 53.97 -24.25 66.11
CA TRP A 1 52.61 -24.65 65.75
C TRP A 1 51.88 -23.39 65.29
N LEU A 2 51.84 -23.27 63.98
CA LEU A 2 51.20 -22.10 63.28
C LEU A 2 49.79 -22.55 62.90
N LEU A 3 48.79 -21.79 63.38
CA LEU A 3 47.39 -21.87 62.95
C LEU A 3 47.20 -21.15 61.61
N PRO A 4 46.48 -21.75 60.62
CA PRO A 4 46.17 -21.05 59.41
C PRO A 4 45.01 -20.06 59.63
N THR A 5 45.22 -18.81 59.24
CA THR A 5 44.19 -17.77 59.16
C THR A 5 43.23 -18.09 58.05
N MET A 6 41.96 -18.31 58.40
CA MET A 6 40.87 -18.37 57.41
C MET A 6 40.56 -17.01 56.85
N ILE A 7 40.73 -16.84 55.55
CA ILE A 7 40.29 -15.69 54.79
C ILE A 7 38.84 -15.97 54.34
N SER A 8 37.92 -15.18 54.88
CA SER A 8 36.52 -15.20 54.42
C SER A 8 36.37 -14.57 53.02
N PRO A 9 35.61 -15.18 52.11
CA PRO A 9 35.35 -14.54 50.83
C PRO A 9 34.35 -13.38 50.99
N ILE A 10 34.78 -12.22 50.52
CA ILE A 10 33.95 -11.03 50.44
C ILE A 10 32.83 -11.35 49.46
N GLY A 11 31.59 -11.45 49.97
CA GLY A 11 30.38 -11.62 49.16
C GLY A 11 30.14 -10.35 48.31
N TRP A 12 30.03 -10.55 47.03
CA TRP A 12 29.57 -9.51 46.10
C TRP A 12 28.06 -9.34 46.30
N PRO A 13 27.56 -8.08 46.36
CA PRO A 13 26.12 -7.92 46.45
C PRO A 13 25.48 -8.38 45.15
N ALA A 14 24.64 -9.40 45.21
CA ALA A 14 23.72 -9.81 44.16
C ALA A 14 22.71 -8.67 43.98
N GLY A 15 22.56 -8.23 42.74
CA GLY A 15 21.45 -7.34 42.43
C GLY A 15 21.73 -6.16 41.49
N TYR A 16 22.54 -6.36 40.45
CA TYR A 16 22.38 -5.50 39.27
C TYR A 16 21.19 -5.99 38.48
N VAL A 17 20.00 -5.50 38.80
CA VAL A 17 18.85 -5.58 37.90
C VAL A 17 19.20 -4.69 36.70
N MET A 18 19.61 -5.31 35.61
CA MET A 18 19.66 -4.65 34.31
C MET A 18 18.23 -4.21 34.01
N ALA A 19 17.94 -2.95 34.24
CA ALA A 19 16.74 -2.33 33.71
C ALA A 19 16.83 -2.47 32.19
N GLN A 20 16.10 -3.41 31.63
CA GLN A 20 15.91 -3.47 30.18
C GLN A 20 15.18 -2.18 29.82
N ALA A 21 15.91 -1.26 29.19
CA ALA A 21 15.33 -0.11 28.54
C ALA A 21 14.39 -0.66 27.47
N GLN A 22 13.11 -0.67 27.78
CA GLN A 22 12.03 -0.98 26.84
C GLN A 22 12.08 0.17 25.84
N GLU A 23 12.66 -0.06 24.67
CA GLU A 23 12.61 0.89 23.57
C GLU A 23 11.14 1.21 23.35
N ALA A 24 10.73 2.39 23.75
CA ALA A 24 9.41 2.91 23.45
C ALA A 24 9.32 3.03 21.93
N LYS A 25 8.73 2.02 21.29
CA LYS A 25 8.42 2.06 19.87
C LYS A 25 7.49 3.23 19.65
N LEU A 26 8.04 4.34 19.16
CA LEU A 26 7.28 5.53 18.84
C LEU A 26 6.29 5.17 17.73
N THR A 27 5.07 4.81 18.11
CA THR A 27 4.02 4.50 17.16
C THR A 27 3.47 5.82 16.65
N VAL A 28 3.98 6.28 15.52
CA VAL A 28 3.41 7.44 14.84
C VAL A 28 2.04 7.03 14.32
N ARG A 29 1.00 7.70 14.83
CA ARG A 29 -0.39 7.41 14.41
C ARG A 29 -0.54 7.71 12.91
N GLY A 30 -0.96 6.71 12.16
CA GLY A 30 -1.37 6.82 10.76
C GLY A 30 -2.88 7.06 10.64
N SER A 31 -3.47 6.63 9.52
CA SER A 31 -4.91 6.72 9.25
C SER A 31 -5.75 5.76 10.09
N GLY A 32 -5.14 4.76 10.71
CA GLY A 32 -5.83 3.62 11.34
C GLY A 32 -6.29 2.55 10.34
N LEU A 33 -6.06 2.75 9.06
CA LEU A 33 -6.37 1.78 8.01
C LEU A 33 -5.23 0.77 7.83
N ASN A 34 -5.56 -0.44 7.41
CA ASN A 34 -4.58 -1.48 7.14
C ASN A 34 -3.61 -1.08 6.02
N VAL A 35 -2.37 -1.52 6.14
CA VAL A 35 -1.37 -1.51 5.08
C VAL A 35 -0.89 -2.95 4.85
N PRO A 36 -0.57 -3.37 3.61
CA PRO A 36 -0.74 -2.59 2.39
C PRO A 36 -2.22 -2.40 1.98
N ARG A 37 -2.51 -1.34 1.25
CA ARG A 37 -3.81 -1.10 0.63
C ARG A 37 -3.69 -0.23 -0.60
N TYR A 38 -4.63 -0.35 -1.52
CA TYR A 38 -4.73 0.56 -2.65
C TYR A 38 -5.56 1.80 -2.33
N VAL A 39 -5.11 2.90 -2.86
CA VAL A 39 -5.76 4.22 -2.86
C VAL A 39 -5.68 4.80 -4.27
N THR A 40 -6.34 5.91 -4.52
CA THR A 40 -6.26 6.62 -5.81
C THR A 40 -5.91 8.08 -5.63
N LEU A 41 -5.31 8.67 -6.65
CA LEU A 41 -5.12 10.11 -6.71
C LEU A 41 -6.48 10.81 -6.81
N LYS A 42 -6.69 11.78 -5.93
CA LYS A 42 -7.91 12.57 -5.85
C LYS A 42 -7.91 13.76 -6.80
N PHE A 43 -6.73 14.31 -7.08
CA PHE A 43 -6.54 15.51 -7.88
C PHE A 43 -5.59 15.23 -9.05
N ASP A 44 -5.63 16.09 -10.04
CA ASP A 44 -4.77 16.09 -11.22
C ASP A 44 -3.37 16.68 -10.97
N GLU A 45 -3.08 17.05 -9.74
CA GLU A 45 -1.77 17.55 -9.34
C GLU A 45 -1.41 17.00 -7.95
N ALA A 46 -0.45 16.07 -7.90
CA ALA A 46 -0.02 15.48 -6.67
C ALA A 46 1.50 15.21 -6.66
N ASN A 47 2.16 15.74 -5.65
CA ASN A 47 3.61 15.62 -5.48
C ASN A 47 4.00 14.34 -4.73
N LEU A 48 4.88 13.56 -5.31
CA LEU A 48 5.61 12.49 -4.66
C LEU A 48 6.93 13.03 -4.11
N ARG A 49 7.21 12.84 -2.83
CA ARG A 49 8.39 13.36 -2.15
C ARG A 49 9.32 12.25 -1.69
N ALA A 50 10.58 12.62 -1.46
CA ALA A 50 11.59 11.70 -0.95
C ALA A 50 11.35 11.25 0.49
N GLY A 51 10.59 12.02 1.28
CA GLY A 51 10.31 11.73 2.68
C GLY A 51 8.96 12.26 3.15
N PRO A 52 8.56 11.90 4.40
CA PRO A 52 7.26 12.23 4.95
C PRO A 52 7.23 13.66 5.53
N GLY A 53 7.34 14.67 4.68
CA GLY A 53 7.34 16.08 5.06
C GLY A 53 7.40 17.00 3.85
N ARG A 54 6.97 18.25 4.02
CA ARG A 54 7.02 19.27 2.96
C ARG A 54 8.43 19.74 2.66
N GLU A 55 9.34 19.59 3.62
CA GLU A 55 10.76 19.89 3.54
C GLU A 55 11.54 18.94 2.62
N TYR A 56 11.01 17.75 2.38
CA TYR A 56 11.62 16.79 1.47
C TYR A 56 11.40 17.18 0.00
N PRO A 57 12.42 16.98 -0.85
CA PRO A 57 12.32 17.32 -2.25
C PRO A 57 11.22 16.54 -2.97
N VAL A 58 10.61 17.17 -3.96
CA VAL A 58 9.67 16.53 -4.87
C VAL A 58 10.47 15.67 -5.86
N LEU A 59 10.17 14.39 -5.91
CA LEU A 59 10.76 13.41 -6.83
C LEU A 59 9.98 13.36 -8.14
N TRP A 60 8.66 13.44 -8.05
CA TRP A 60 7.74 13.31 -9.18
C TRP A 60 6.44 14.07 -8.93
N GLN A 61 5.80 14.53 -10.00
CA GLN A 61 4.47 15.11 -9.95
C GLN A 61 3.52 14.32 -10.85
N TYR A 62 2.47 13.78 -10.26
CA TYR A 62 1.43 13.07 -10.98
C TYR A 62 0.34 14.03 -11.43
N GLN A 63 -0.20 13.78 -12.63
CA GLN A 63 -1.24 14.61 -13.26
C GLN A 63 -2.48 13.81 -13.69
N THR A 64 -2.65 12.61 -13.13
CA THR A 64 -3.74 11.70 -13.53
C THR A 64 -4.66 11.41 -12.36
N VAL A 65 -5.84 12.01 -12.36
CA VAL A 65 -6.91 11.71 -11.39
C VAL A 65 -7.30 10.23 -11.48
N GLY A 66 -7.49 9.59 -10.34
CA GLY A 66 -7.89 8.19 -10.29
C GLY A 66 -6.75 7.19 -10.45
N LEU A 67 -5.51 7.65 -10.63
CA LEU A 67 -4.35 6.74 -10.69
C LEU A 67 -4.28 5.91 -9.41
N PRO A 68 -4.34 4.57 -9.48
CA PRO A 68 -4.18 3.73 -8.30
C PRO A 68 -2.74 3.75 -7.81
N LEU A 69 -2.57 3.72 -6.49
CA LEU A 69 -1.29 3.70 -5.79
C LEU A 69 -1.38 2.71 -4.63
N LEU A 70 -0.31 1.96 -4.39
CA LEU A 70 -0.21 1.05 -3.25
C LEU A 70 0.41 1.78 -2.06
N VAL A 71 -0.33 1.96 -0.98
CA VAL A 71 0.19 2.43 0.30
C VAL A 71 0.80 1.26 1.04
N ASN A 72 2.08 1.30 1.35
CA ASN A 72 2.78 0.25 2.09
C ASN A 72 3.28 0.69 3.47
N ALA A 73 3.27 1.99 3.78
CA ALA A 73 3.60 2.53 5.10
C ALA A 73 2.92 3.88 5.33
N GLU A 74 2.84 4.28 6.58
CA GLU A 74 2.29 5.56 6.99
C GLU A 74 3.17 6.24 8.04
N PHE A 75 3.24 7.57 7.99
CA PHE A 75 3.87 8.40 8.99
C PHE A 75 3.03 9.67 9.20
N GLY A 76 2.27 9.71 10.29
CA GLY A 76 1.31 10.79 10.54
C GLY A 76 0.31 10.94 9.39
N ILE A 77 0.31 12.12 8.77
CA ILE A 77 -0.54 12.44 7.61
C ILE A 77 0.06 12.01 6.27
N TRP A 78 1.29 11.47 6.26
CA TRP A 78 1.99 11.03 5.06
C TRP A 78 1.80 9.55 4.78
N ARG A 79 1.73 9.19 3.50
CA ARG A 79 1.58 7.82 3.00
C ARG A 79 2.76 7.50 2.09
N LYS A 80 3.45 6.41 2.39
CA LYS A 80 4.46 5.87 1.47
C LYS A 80 3.73 5.08 0.40
N VAL A 81 3.83 5.53 -0.83
CA VAL A 81 3.12 4.95 -1.97
C VAL A 81 4.08 4.39 -2.99
N ILE A 82 3.58 3.42 -3.75
CA ILE A 82 4.27 2.81 -4.89
C ILE A 82 3.28 2.83 -6.06
N ASP A 83 3.71 3.26 -7.23
CA ASP A 83 2.93 3.20 -8.46
C ASP A 83 3.11 1.89 -9.23
N HIS A 84 2.43 1.77 -10.36
CA HIS A 84 2.46 0.57 -11.21
C HIS A 84 3.82 0.28 -11.86
N ASP A 85 4.69 1.28 -11.96
CA ASP A 85 6.06 1.14 -12.48
C ASP A 85 7.09 0.88 -11.38
N GLY A 86 6.65 0.87 -10.10
CA GLY A 86 7.51 0.66 -8.94
C GLY A 86 8.14 1.95 -8.41
N THR A 87 7.77 3.13 -8.92
CA THR A 87 8.22 4.40 -8.38
C THR A 87 7.64 4.59 -6.98
N ALA A 88 8.49 4.82 -5.99
CA ALA A 88 8.11 4.91 -4.59
C ALA A 88 8.46 6.26 -3.99
N GLY A 89 7.61 6.73 -3.06
CA GLY A 89 7.85 7.96 -2.33
C GLY A 89 6.70 8.27 -1.37
N TRP A 90 6.67 9.50 -0.87
CA TRP A 90 5.72 9.94 0.12
C TRP A 90 4.75 10.96 -0.45
N MET A 91 3.48 10.77 -0.15
CA MET A 91 2.40 11.69 -0.50
C MET A 91 1.61 12.10 0.74
N HIS A 92 1.10 13.33 0.72
CA HIS A 92 0.17 13.78 1.74
C HIS A 92 -1.16 13.06 1.60
N GLY A 93 -1.75 12.57 2.70
CA GLY A 93 -2.99 11.79 2.65
C GLY A 93 -4.19 12.53 2.05
N SER A 94 -4.19 13.87 2.09
CA SER A 94 -5.28 14.68 1.52
C SER A 94 -5.40 14.61 0.00
N VAL A 95 -4.32 14.24 -0.71
CA VAL A 95 -4.34 14.09 -2.18
C VAL A 95 -4.78 12.69 -2.61
N LEU A 96 -5.07 11.82 -1.64
CA LEU A 96 -5.45 10.43 -1.84
C LEU A 96 -6.92 10.20 -1.49
N SER A 97 -7.53 9.24 -2.16
CA SER A 97 -8.92 8.82 -1.99
C SER A 97 -8.99 7.30 -1.82
N LEU A 98 -10.00 6.81 -1.11
CA LEU A 98 -10.30 5.39 -0.98
C LEU A 98 -11.11 4.83 -2.16
N ARG A 99 -11.45 5.66 -3.14
CA ARG A 99 -12.09 5.19 -4.38
C ARG A 99 -11.25 4.10 -5.00
N ARG A 100 -11.88 3.05 -5.48
CA ARG A 100 -11.17 1.90 -6.03
C ARG A 100 -11.09 2.02 -7.55
N MET A 101 -9.87 2.19 -8.02
CA MET A 101 -9.56 2.22 -9.44
C MET A 101 -8.51 1.16 -9.75
N ALA A 102 -8.44 0.77 -11.00
CA ALA A 102 -7.39 -0.12 -11.51
C ALA A 102 -6.83 0.39 -12.83
N LEU A 103 -5.58 0.04 -13.07
CA LEU A 103 -4.94 0.15 -14.38
C LEU A 103 -4.95 -1.21 -15.07
N VAL A 104 -5.28 -1.22 -16.33
CA VAL A 104 -5.12 -2.41 -17.18
C VAL A 104 -3.62 -2.66 -17.40
N GLN A 105 -3.14 -3.86 -17.07
CA GLN A 105 -1.71 -4.20 -17.20
C GLN A 105 -1.36 -4.76 -18.58
N ASN A 106 -2.26 -5.52 -19.15
CA ASN A 106 -2.04 -6.23 -20.41
C ASN A 106 -2.44 -5.37 -21.61
N ASN A 107 -1.72 -5.51 -22.70
CA ASN A 107 -2.19 -4.98 -23.98
C ASN A 107 -3.44 -5.72 -24.42
N MET A 108 -4.44 -4.99 -24.92
CA MET A 108 -5.66 -5.57 -25.48
C MET A 108 -6.40 -6.50 -24.53
N ALA A 109 -6.58 -6.09 -23.27
CA ALA A 109 -7.32 -6.86 -22.28
C ALA A 109 -8.82 -6.93 -22.64
N LYS A 110 -9.36 -8.13 -22.70
CA LYS A 110 -10.76 -8.35 -23.05
C LYS A 110 -11.68 -8.02 -21.89
N ILE A 111 -12.72 -7.25 -22.16
CA ILE A 111 -13.84 -6.99 -21.24
C ILE A 111 -15.02 -7.81 -21.69
N HIS A 112 -15.52 -8.65 -20.81
CA HIS A 112 -16.58 -9.62 -21.05
C HIS A 112 -17.94 -9.15 -20.50
N ALA A 113 -19.03 -9.63 -21.09
CA ALA A 113 -20.38 -9.32 -20.63
C ALA A 113 -20.69 -9.96 -19.25
N SER A 114 -20.11 -11.12 -18.96
CA SER A 114 -20.23 -11.84 -17.70
C SER A 114 -18.87 -12.41 -17.26
N PRO A 115 -18.70 -12.84 -15.99
CA PRO A 115 -17.44 -13.36 -15.47
C PRO A 115 -17.15 -14.79 -15.93
N ASP A 116 -17.11 -14.97 -17.24
CA ASP A 116 -16.91 -16.23 -17.94
C ASP A 116 -16.14 -15.98 -19.24
N GLU A 117 -15.13 -16.81 -19.52
CA GLU A 117 -14.36 -16.74 -20.76
C GLU A 117 -15.17 -17.04 -22.02
N ALA A 118 -16.21 -17.84 -21.89
CA ALA A 118 -17.11 -18.16 -22.98
C ALA A 118 -18.13 -17.05 -23.29
N SER A 119 -18.23 -16.05 -22.40
CA SER A 119 -19.16 -14.94 -22.62
C SER A 119 -18.65 -13.97 -23.67
N ASN A 120 -19.57 -13.20 -24.23
CA ASN A 120 -19.26 -12.23 -25.27
C ASN A 120 -18.24 -11.20 -24.81
N VAL A 121 -17.22 -10.96 -25.62
CA VAL A 121 -16.32 -9.81 -25.45
C VAL A 121 -17.04 -8.57 -25.93
N ILE A 122 -17.26 -7.62 -25.05
CA ILE A 122 -18.01 -6.38 -25.33
C ILE A 122 -17.10 -5.18 -25.58
N ALA A 123 -15.84 -5.27 -25.14
CA ALA A 123 -14.81 -4.25 -25.39
C ALA A 123 -13.41 -4.84 -25.22
N VAL A 124 -12.42 -4.08 -25.66
CA VAL A 124 -11.01 -4.35 -25.44
C VAL A 124 -10.39 -3.11 -24.82
N ALA A 125 -9.70 -3.28 -23.71
CA ALA A 125 -9.02 -2.20 -23.02
C ALA A 125 -7.52 -2.21 -23.34
N GLU A 126 -6.97 -1.05 -23.62
CA GLU A 126 -5.54 -0.88 -23.83
C GLU A 126 -4.79 -0.89 -22.49
N ARG A 127 -3.48 -1.13 -22.55
CA ARG A 127 -2.60 -1.02 -21.40
C ARG A 127 -2.66 0.39 -20.80
N LEU A 128 -2.68 0.47 -19.47
CA LEU A 128 -2.81 1.70 -18.66
C LEU A 128 -4.18 2.39 -18.76
N ALA A 129 -5.17 1.77 -19.39
CA ALA A 129 -6.53 2.26 -19.28
C ALA A 129 -6.99 2.24 -17.82
N LEU A 130 -7.56 3.36 -17.37
CA LEU A 130 -8.12 3.49 -16.03
C LEU A 130 -9.55 2.98 -16.01
N MET A 131 -9.83 2.09 -15.06
CA MET A 131 -11.14 1.50 -14.84
C MET A 131 -11.52 1.62 -13.37
N GLU A 132 -12.76 1.96 -13.09
CA GLU A 132 -13.31 1.86 -11.74
C GLU A 132 -13.56 0.41 -11.38
N LEU A 133 -13.05 -0.02 -10.23
CA LEU A 133 -13.31 -1.35 -9.67
C LEU A 133 -14.63 -1.31 -8.89
N GLN A 134 -15.62 -2.06 -9.34
CA GLN A 134 -16.92 -2.16 -8.69
C GLN A 134 -17.02 -3.36 -7.76
N SER A 135 -16.54 -4.52 -8.20
CA SER A 135 -16.42 -5.72 -7.40
C SER A 135 -15.37 -6.67 -7.95
N CYS A 136 -14.77 -7.48 -7.10
CA CYS A 136 -13.75 -8.48 -7.48
C CYS A 136 -13.88 -9.72 -6.59
N PRO A 137 -14.94 -10.54 -6.74
CA PRO A 137 -15.21 -11.63 -5.81
C PRO A 137 -14.21 -12.78 -5.90
N LYS A 138 -13.67 -13.06 -7.08
CA LYS A 138 -12.75 -14.19 -7.34
C LYS A 138 -11.74 -13.84 -8.44
N ALA A 139 -11.76 -14.61 -9.52
CA ALA A 139 -10.85 -14.47 -10.68
C ALA A 139 -11.24 -13.34 -11.64
N TRP A 140 -12.39 -12.77 -11.47
CA TRP A 140 -12.95 -11.72 -12.30
C TRP A 140 -13.25 -10.46 -11.50
N CYS A 141 -13.01 -9.30 -12.12
CA CYS A 141 -13.38 -8.02 -11.57
C CYS A 141 -14.42 -7.34 -12.46
N ARG A 142 -15.45 -6.81 -11.84
CA ARG A 142 -16.40 -5.93 -12.51
C ARG A 142 -15.80 -4.54 -12.56
N VAL A 143 -15.63 -4.03 -13.76
CA VAL A 143 -15.01 -2.73 -14.02
C VAL A 143 -15.93 -1.85 -14.83
N ALA A 144 -15.74 -0.55 -14.69
CA ALA A 144 -16.47 0.45 -15.46
C ALA A 144 -15.59 1.67 -15.76
N ASN A 145 -15.87 2.29 -16.90
CA ASN A 145 -15.47 3.66 -17.21
C ASN A 145 -16.66 4.39 -17.86
N ASN A 146 -16.42 5.51 -18.50
CA ASN A 146 -17.49 6.30 -19.14
C ASN A 146 -18.17 5.56 -20.29
N ASP A 147 -17.46 4.64 -20.96
CA ASP A 147 -17.88 4.05 -22.23
C ASP A 147 -18.34 2.60 -22.08
N VAL A 148 -17.78 1.88 -21.11
CA VAL A 148 -18.01 0.43 -20.96
C VAL A 148 -18.13 0.02 -19.50
N ARG A 149 -18.98 -0.99 -19.28
CA ARG A 149 -19.10 -1.72 -18.01
C ARG A 149 -19.13 -3.21 -18.30
N GLY A 150 -18.26 -3.97 -17.64
CA GLY A 150 -18.15 -5.40 -17.88
C GLY A 150 -17.20 -6.08 -16.92
N TRP A 151 -16.73 -7.25 -17.30
CA TRP A 151 -15.90 -8.11 -16.50
C TRP A 151 -14.53 -8.30 -17.15
N ILE A 152 -13.48 -8.08 -16.37
CA ILE A 152 -12.09 -8.29 -16.77
C ILE A 152 -11.45 -9.32 -15.85
N LYS A 153 -10.49 -10.10 -16.34
CA LYS A 153 -9.73 -11.00 -15.47
C LYS A 153 -8.95 -10.21 -14.43
N ARG A 154 -9.01 -10.65 -13.18
CA ARG A 154 -8.30 -10.03 -12.06
C ARG A 154 -6.81 -9.86 -12.33
N GLN A 155 -6.18 -10.85 -12.95
CA GLN A 155 -4.75 -10.80 -13.30
C GLN A 155 -4.40 -9.79 -14.39
N ALA A 156 -5.39 -9.23 -15.08
CA ALA A 156 -5.16 -8.20 -16.11
C ALA A 156 -5.17 -6.77 -15.56
N VAL A 157 -5.40 -6.60 -14.25
CA VAL A 157 -5.49 -5.28 -13.62
C VAL A 157 -4.50 -5.12 -12.46
N TRP A 158 -4.00 -3.90 -12.31
CA TRP A 158 -3.23 -3.44 -11.15
C TRP A 158 -4.07 -2.44 -10.35
N GLY A 159 -4.06 -2.54 -9.03
CA GLY A 159 -4.91 -1.72 -8.15
C GLY A 159 -5.69 -2.57 -7.14
N LEU A 160 -5.35 -3.87 -7.02
CA LEU A 160 -6.01 -4.82 -6.15
C LEU A 160 -4.98 -5.75 -5.52
N LEU A 161 -5.05 -5.98 -4.20
CA LEU A 161 -4.20 -6.97 -3.53
C LEU A 161 -4.60 -8.38 -3.94
N GLN A 162 -3.63 -9.30 -3.97
CA GLN A 162 -3.83 -10.66 -4.47
C GLN A 162 -4.98 -11.41 -3.75
N ALA A 163 -5.09 -11.25 -2.44
CA ALA A 163 -6.11 -11.91 -1.62
C ALA A 163 -7.32 -11.01 -1.29
N GLU A 164 -7.37 -9.80 -1.86
CA GLU A 164 -8.45 -8.85 -1.57
C GLU A 164 -9.72 -9.25 -2.32
N SER A 165 -10.85 -9.26 -1.62
CA SER A 165 -12.18 -9.33 -2.22
C SER A 165 -12.85 -7.97 -2.13
N LEU A 166 -13.48 -7.55 -3.21
CA LEU A 166 -14.36 -6.39 -3.26
C LEU A 166 -15.74 -6.88 -3.62
N ASP A 167 -16.68 -6.70 -2.72
CA ASP A 167 -18.10 -7.06 -2.86
C ASP A 167 -18.93 -5.83 -3.24
#